data_f03c405bafac3f420ec39278d2f7ebca
#
_entry.id   f03c405bafac3f420ec39278d2f7ebca
#
_cell.length_a   1.000
_cell.length_b   1.000
_cell.length_c   1.000
_cell.angle_alpha   90.00
_cell.angle_beta   90.00
_cell.angle_gamma   90.00
#
_symmetry.space_group_name_H-M   'P 1'
#
loop_
_entity.id
_entity.type
_entity.pdbx_description
1 polymer ?
#
loop_
_entity_poly.entity_id
_entity_poly.type
_entity_poly.pdbx_seq_one_letter_code
_entity_poly.pdbx_strand_id
1 'polypeptide(L)'
;MDKILIGKSENGKSIVLNSSMLCRHGVIGGATGTGKTVTLRVIIEGLSQQGIPCFISDMKGDLSGIARKGSNQEFKRKAKAMKINDFDFEAFPCAFWDIFKESGMGIKTTVEEVGVPLLSRMLKLTNIQSGVLNIIFKVAQDENFKLHTLSDLRKVIKYVVNNKEDLSEDYGNIHSSSVSSIIRALLGLEQQRGESLFGDEPFNLQYLMCRDERGQGVVSILDCVKLIREPLLYSTFIIWLLNKLYNELEEVGDCDKPKLCLFFDESHLIFEGLPKSVAQKITQVVKLIRSKGVGVYFISQNVTDIPDSILNQLSNRIQHAVRAYTKKELSNLKATAQTFRQNPNLDIEECLYNMGVGQAVISCLNGKGIPQQAEKTFILPPKSDLTVLNNNERINYDLIHCDGFFKGCKPLKSTMIYNDVPTAQKPLQEPKNKPKRENTKINNTKILNNVANSIFNTIFR
;
A
#
# COMPACT_ATOMS: atom_id res chain seq x y z
N MET A 1 0.90 5.79 -29.46
CA MET A 1 -0.48 6.19 -29.16
C MET A 1 -0.70 6.04 -27.66
N ASP A 2 -1.09 7.12 -27.02
CA ASP A 2 -1.14 7.14 -25.55
C ASP A 2 -2.54 6.80 -25.01
N LYS A 3 -3.10 5.68 -25.49
CA LYS A 3 -4.44 5.21 -25.11
C LYS A 3 -4.42 3.72 -24.83
N ILE A 4 -5.03 3.32 -23.72
CA ILE A 4 -5.22 1.92 -23.35
C ILE A 4 -6.66 1.55 -23.66
N LEU A 5 -6.85 0.60 -24.58
CA LEU A 5 -8.17 0.09 -24.92
C LEU A 5 -8.67 -0.85 -23.81
N ILE A 6 -9.82 -0.51 -23.21
CA ILE A 6 -10.42 -1.31 -22.14
C ILE A 6 -11.54 -2.20 -22.68
N GLY A 7 -12.29 -1.69 -23.64
CA GLY A 7 -13.46 -2.40 -24.13
C GLY A 7 -14.16 -1.67 -25.29
N LYS A 8 -15.35 -2.17 -25.61
CA LYS A 8 -16.26 -1.59 -26.61
C LYS A 8 -17.61 -1.30 -25.97
N SER A 9 -18.20 -0.15 -26.32
CA SER A 9 -19.61 0.11 -25.99
C SER A 9 -20.56 -0.78 -26.82
N GLU A 10 -21.82 -0.79 -26.48
CA GLU A 10 -22.87 -1.51 -27.25
C GLU A 10 -22.90 -1.08 -28.70
N ASN A 11 -22.60 0.19 -28.98
CA ASN A 11 -22.56 0.74 -30.36
C ASN A 11 -21.20 0.51 -31.06
N GLY A 12 -20.31 -0.32 -30.49
CA GLY A 12 -19.00 -0.63 -31.05
C GLY A 12 -17.93 0.46 -30.89
N LYS A 13 -18.22 1.56 -30.17
CA LYS A 13 -17.26 2.62 -29.87
C LYS A 13 -16.15 2.07 -28.97
N SER A 14 -14.89 2.38 -29.28
CA SER A 14 -13.76 2.02 -28.44
C SER A 14 -13.74 2.85 -27.15
N ILE A 15 -13.70 2.18 -26.01
CA ILE A 15 -13.58 2.80 -24.70
C ILE A 15 -12.14 2.69 -24.23
N VAL A 16 -11.51 3.83 -23.97
CA VAL A 16 -10.07 3.94 -23.72
C VAL A 16 -9.77 4.77 -22.48
N LEU A 17 -8.67 4.42 -21.80
CA LEU A 17 -7.99 5.29 -20.85
C LEU A 17 -6.89 6.07 -21.58
N ASN A 18 -6.85 7.39 -21.36
CA ASN A 18 -5.78 8.24 -21.87
C ASN A 18 -4.60 8.23 -20.90
N SER A 19 -3.39 7.91 -21.39
CA SER A 19 -2.21 7.77 -20.53
C SER A 19 -1.87 9.06 -19.79
N SER A 20 -2.01 10.22 -20.41
CA SER A 20 -1.81 11.53 -19.77
C SER A 20 -2.82 11.85 -18.64
N MET A 21 -3.93 11.10 -18.58
CA MET A 21 -4.97 11.30 -17.56
C MET A 21 -4.92 10.26 -16.42
N LEU A 22 -3.98 9.33 -16.45
CA LEU A 22 -3.90 8.25 -15.45
C LEU A 22 -3.47 8.78 -14.07
N CYS A 23 -2.66 9.84 -14.01
CA CYS A 23 -2.30 10.53 -12.76
C CYS A 23 -3.49 11.27 -12.11
N ARG A 24 -4.66 11.35 -12.79
CA ARG A 24 -5.91 11.87 -12.21
C ARG A 24 -6.67 10.83 -11.40
N HIS A 25 -5.99 9.73 -11.09
CA HIS A 25 -6.46 8.64 -10.25
C HIS A 25 -7.76 8.01 -10.74
N GLY A 26 -8.18 6.92 -10.11
CA GLY A 26 -9.42 6.26 -10.51
C GLY A 26 -9.96 5.29 -9.47
N VAL A 27 -11.17 4.80 -9.76
CA VAL A 27 -11.85 3.79 -8.96
C VAL A 27 -12.43 2.70 -9.87
N ILE A 28 -12.31 1.45 -9.41
CA ILE A 28 -12.92 0.27 -10.03
C ILE A 28 -13.85 -0.35 -9.00
N GLY A 29 -15.15 -0.20 -9.20
CA GLY A 29 -16.18 -0.72 -8.30
C GLY A 29 -16.90 -1.93 -8.86
N GLY A 30 -17.58 -2.69 -7.99
CA GLY A 30 -18.52 -3.75 -8.37
C GLY A 30 -18.54 -4.95 -7.45
N ALA A 31 -19.65 -5.70 -7.45
CA ALA A 31 -19.81 -6.88 -6.63
C ALA A 31 -18.79 -7.99 -6.97
N THR A 32 -18.63 -8.96 -6.07
CA THR A 32 -17.77 -10.13 -6.31
C THR A 32 -18.24 -10.92 -7.53
N GLY A 33 -17.30 -11.38 -8.36
CA GLY A 33 -17.60 -12.19 -9.55
C GLY A 33 -18.11 -11.40 -10.75
N THR A 34 -18.19 -10.06 -10.72
CA THR A 34 -18.71 -9.25 -11.83
C THR A 34 -17.67 -8.91 -12.91
N GLY A 35 -16.39 -9.21 -12.69
CA GLY A 35 -15.31 -9.02 -13.67
C GLY A 35 -14.28 -7.94 -13.31
N LYS A 36 -14.26 -7.40 -12.07
CA LYS A 36 -13.27 -6.41 -11.63
C LYS A 36 -11.83 -6.84 -11.91
N THR A 37 -11.45 -8.07 -11.52
CA THR A 37 -10.10 -8.61 -11.72
C THR A 37 -9.72 -8.68 -13.21
N VAL A 38 -10.68 -9.02 -14.08
CA VAL A 38 -10.45 -9.04 -15.55
C VAL A 38 -10.20 -7.62 -16.06
N THR A 39 -11.01 -6.66 -15.64
CA THR A 39 -10.80 -5.23 -16.01
C THR A 39 -9.45 -4.71 -15.52
N LEU A 40 -9.09 -5.04 -14.27
CA LEU A 40 -7.80 -4.69 -13.70
C LEU A 40 -6.65 -5.27 -14.55
N ARG A 41 -6.71 -6.57 -14.92
CA ARG A 41 -5.72 -7.21 -15.79
C ARG A 41 -5.59 -6.48 -17.14
N VAL A 42 -6.70 -6.19 -17.82
CA VAL A 42 -6.70 -5.49 -19.11
C VAL A 42 -6.03 -4.12 -18.99
N ILE A 43 -6.29 -3.39 -17.92
CA ILE A 43 -5.66 -2.09 -17.67
C ILE A 43 -4.15 -2.25 -17.45
N ILE A 44 -3.74 -3.18 -16.58
CA ILE A 44 -2.34 -3.45 -16.23
C ILE A 44 -1.55 -3.89 -17.47
N GLU A 45 -2.09 -4.81 -18.26
CA GLU A 45 -1.49 -5.28 -19.51
C GLU A 45 -1.27 -4.11 -20.47
N GLY A 46 -2.28 -3.25 -20.63
CA GLY A 46 -2.17 -2.05 -21.46
C GLY A 46 -1.15 -1.03 -20.93
N LEU A 47 -1.04 -0.86 -19.61
CA LEU A 47 -0.02 -0.01 -18.98
C LEU A 47 1.38 -0.57 -19.24
N SER A 48 1.59 -1.86 -18.97
CA SER A 48 2.87 -2.54 -19.19
C SER A 48 3.33 -2.42 -20.65
N GLN A 49 2.44 -2.65 -21.63
CA GLN A 49 2.73 -2.47 -23.06
C GLN A 49 3.16 -1.05 -23.41
N GLN A 50 2.65 -0.04 -22.71
CA GLN A 50 3.05 1.37 -22.91
C GLN A 50 4.32 1.76 -22.15
N GLY A 51 4.98 0.82 -21.48
CA GLY A 51 6.16 1.07 -20.66
C GLY A 51 5.84 1.78 -19.36
N ILE A 52 4.62 1.68 -18.83
CA ILE A 52 4.19 2.25 -17.57
C ILE A 52 4.21 1.15 -16.50
N PRO A 53 5.12 1.21 -15.53
CA PRO A 53 5.17 0.25 -14.43
C PRO A 53 3.93 0.34 -13.54
N CYS A 54 3.58 -0.79 -12.91
CA CYS A 54 2.43 -0.88 -12.02
C CYS A 54 2.83 -1.56 -10.70
N PHE A 55 2.21 -1.12 -9.60
CA PHE A 55 2.22 -1.84 -8.33
C PHE A 55 0.79 -2.21 -7.95
N ILE A 56 0.58 -3.47 -7.54
CA ILE A 56 -0.75 -3.99 -7.25
C ILE A 56 -0.72 -4.76 -5.93
N SER A 57 -1.66 -4.47 -5.02
CA SER A 57 -1.92 -5.33 -3.87
C SER A 57 -2.91 -6.43 -4.28
N ASP A 58 -2.44 -7.68 -4.35
CA ASP A 58 -3.24 -8.83 -4.75
C ASP A 58 -3.82 -9.55 -3.52
N MET A 59 -5.06 -9.21 -3.16
CA MET A 59 -5.73 -9.77 -1.97
C MET A 59 -6.19 -11.21 -2.17
N LYS A 60 -6.41 -11.62 -3.40
CA LYS A 60 -6.95 -12.96 -3.74
C LYS A 60 -5.86 -13.92 -4.21
N GLY A 61 -4.68 -13.40 -4.55
CA GLY A 61 -3.59 -14.18 -5.12
C GLY A 61 -3.87 -14.63 -6.56
N ASP A 62 -4.81 -13.97 -7.27
CA ASP A 62 -5.28 -14.41 -8.58
C ASP A 62 -4.62 -13.66 -9.77
N LEU A 63 -3.67 -12.76 -9.51
CA LEU A 63 -3.04 -11.92 -10.55
C LEU A 63 -1.71 -12.48 -11.08
N SER A 64 -1.09 -13.44 -10.42
CA SER A 64 0.25 -13.92 -10.80
C SER A 64 0.34 -14.52 -12.21
N GLY A 65 -0.77 -14.99 -12.77
CA GLY A 65 -0.82 -15.47 -14.16
C GLY A 65 -0.52 -14.41 -15.22
N ILE A 66 -0.44 -13.11 -14.86
CA ILE A 66 0.01 -12.03 -15.77
C ILE A 66 1.42 -12.31 -16.32
N ALA A 67 2.26 -13.03 -15.54
CA ALA A 67 3.59 -13.44 -15.97
C ALA A 67 3.61 -14.54 -17.07
N ARG A 68 2.46 -15.10 -17.42
CA ARG A 68 2.32 -16.16 -18.42
C ARG A 68 1.47 -15.72 -19.61
N LYS A 69 1.86 -16.18 -20.77
CA LYS A 69 1.08 -16.01 -22.00
C LYS A 69 -0.24 -16.78 -21.91
N GLY A 70 -1.36 -16.11 -22.18
CA GLY A 70 -2.66 -16.76 -22.23
C GLY A 70 -2.82 -17.78 -23.36
N SER A 71 -3.83 -18.65 -23.25
CA SER A 71 -4.10 -19.71 -24.23
C SER A 71 -5.58 -19.95 -24.49
N ASN A 72 -6.49 -19.28 -23.77
CA ASN A 72 -7.92 -19.53 -23.82
C ASN A 72 -8.54 -19.10 -25.17
N GLN A 73 -8.95 -20.07 -25.99
CA GLN A 73 -9.50 -19.82 -27.31
C GLN A 73 -10.85 -19.04 -27.30
N GLU A 74 -11.59 -19.10 -26.19
CA GLU A 74 -12.80 -18.28 -26.06
C GLU A 74 -12.46 -16.78 -26.01
N PHE A 75 -11.33 -16.42 -25.42
CA PHE A 75 -10.85 -15.03 -25.41
C PHE A 75 -10.53 -14.53 -26.81
N LYS A 76 -9.91 -15.37 -27.68
CA LYS A 76 -9.72 -15.03 -29.09
C LYS A 76 -11.03 -14.87 -29.82
N ARG A 77 -12.01 -15.74 -29.56
CA ARG A 77 -13.36 -15.63 -30.18
C ARG A 77 -14.06 -14.35 -29.72
N LYS A 78 -14.00 -14.03 -28.39
CA LYS A 78 -14.56 -12.81 -27.83
C LYS A 78 -13.90 -11.55 -28.42
N ALA A 79 -12.59 -11.50 -28.51
CA ALA A 79 -11.86 -10.39 -29.13
C ALA A 79 -12.27 -10.18 -30.58
N LYS A 80 -12.37 -11.27 -31.36
CA LYS A 80 -12.83 -11.23 -32.76
C LYS A 80 -14.28 -10.72 -32.87
N ALA A 81 -15.18 -11.17 -31.99
CA ALA A 81 -16.57 -10.69 -31.95
C ALA A 81 -16.66 -9.18 -31.66
N MET A 82 -15.71 -8.67 -30.83
CA MET A 82 -15.57 -7.24 -30.53
C MET A 82 -14.82 -6.47 -31.65
N LYS A 83 -14.50 -7.10 -32.77
CA LYS A 83 -13.74 -6.52 -33.89
C LYS A 83 -12.37 -6.00 -33.48
N ILE A 84 -11.67 -6.75 -32.63
CA ILE A 84 -10.26 -6.53 -32.24
C ILE A 84 -9.41 -7.50 -33.08
N ASN A 85 -8.87 -7.00 -34.22
CA ASN A 85 -8.17 -7.85 -35.17
C ASN A 85 -6.75 -8.24 -34.70
N ASP A 86 -6.09 -7.38 -33.93
CA ASP A 86 -4.70 -7.54 -33.49
C ASP A 86 -4.61 -8.15 -32.08
N PHE A 87 -5.56 -9.00 -31.70
CA PHE A 87 -5.54 -9.66 -30.39
C PHE A 87 -4.65 -10.89 -30.43
N ASP A 88 -3.53 -10.80 -29.73
CA ASP A 88 -2.66 -11.95 -29.44
C ASP A 88 -2.41 -12.09 -27.94
N PHE A 89 -2.22 -13.34 -27.50
CA PHE A 89 -1.82 -13.60 -26.14
C PHE A 89 -0.37 -13.16 -25.89
N GLU A 90 -0.10 -12.68 -24.69
CA GLU A 90 1.19 -12.13 -24.29
C GLU A 90 1.46 -12.41 -22.81
N ALA A 91 2.74 -12.53 -22.43
CA ALA A 91 3.20 -12.55 -21.06
C ALA A 91 3.84 -11.21 -20.72
N PHE A 92 3.61 -10.72 -19.52
CA PHE A 92 4.09 -9.41 -19.07
C PHE A 92 5.16 -9.55 -17.99
N PRO A 93 6.15 -8.65 -17.95
CA PRO A 93 7.20 -8.69 -16.93
C PRO A 93 6.60 -8.45 -15.56
N CYS A 94 6.82 -9.37 -14.62
CA CYS A 94 6.32 -9.32 -13.25
C CYS A 94 7.45 -9.34 -12.23
N ALA A 95 7.22 -8.74 -11.06
CA ALA A 95 8.03 -8.89 -9.86
C ALA A 95 7.09 -9.22 -8.70
N PHE A 96 7.35 -10.30 -7.97
CA PHE A 96 6.50 -10.74 -6.88
C PHE A 96 7.07 -10.31 -5.54
N TRP A 97 6.27 -9.62 -4.75
CA TRP A 97 6.64 -9.07 -3.45
C TRP A 97 5.83 -9.73 -2.34
N ASP A 98 6.49 -9.98 -1.22
CA ASP A 98 5.83 -10.53 -0.04
C ASP A 98 6.49 -9.99 1.24
N ILE A 99 5.71 -9.37 2.12
CA ILE A 99 6.19 -8.89 3.42
C ILE A 99 6.74 -10.06 4.25
N PHE A 100 6.15 -11.25 4.13
CA PHE A 100 6.56 -12.46 4.88
C PHE A 100 7.66 -13.27 4.19
N LYS A 101 8.07 -12.93 2.97
CA LYS A 101 9.08 -13.63 2.16
C LYS A 101 8.80 -15.12 1.90
N GLU A 102 7.54 -15.47 1.74
CA GLU A 102 7.12 -16.86 1.51
C GLU A 102 6.76 -17.15 0.05
N SER A 103 6.33 -16.11 -0.68
CA SER A 103 5.83 -16.22 -2.06
C SER A 103 6.45 -15.22 -3.03
N GLY A 104 7.46 -14.47 -2.59
CA GLY A 104 8.14 -13.46 -3.40
C GLY A 104 9.27 -12.78 -2.65
N MET A 105 9.83 -11.75 -3.28
CA MET A 105 10.90 -10.93 -2.71
C MET A 105 10.39 -10.13 -1.50
N GLY A 106 11.25 -9.97 -0.49
CA GLY A 106 10.91 -9.22 0.71
C GLY A 106 10.81 -7.72 0.43
N ILE A 107 9.75 -7.10 0.94
CA ILE A 107 9.62 -5.65 0.98
C ILE A 107 9.64 -5.21 2.44
N LYS A 108 10.53 -4.28 2.78
CA LYS A 108 10.76 -3.84 4.17
C LYS A 108 10.84 -2.33 4.28
N THR A 109 10.50 -1.86 5.47
CA THR A 109 10.71 -0.46 5.90
C THR A 109 11.51 -0.43 7.19
N THR A 110 11.79 0.76 7.71
CA THR A 110 12.33 0.93 9.05
C THR A 110 11.27 1.45 10.01
N VAL A 111 11.47 1.23 11.30
CA VAL A 111 10.61 1.81 12.35
C VAL A 111 10.59 3.33 12.26
N GLU A 112 11.75 3.93 11.92
CA GLU A 112 11.90 5.36 11.74
C GLU A 112 11.08 5.89 10.54
N GLU A 113 11.11 5.22 9.38
CA GLU A 113 10.31 5.61 8.21
C GLU A 113 8.80 5.50 8.45
N VAL A 114 8.35 4.49 9.18
CA VAL A 114 6.93 4.36 9.56
C VAL A 114 6.53 5.50 10.48
N GLY A 115 7.40 5.87 11.40
CA GLY A 115 7.20 6.99 12.31
C GLY A 115 6.10 6.78 13.36
N VAL A 116 6.06 7.69 14.32
CA VAL A 116 5.17 7.57 15.49
C VAL A 116 3.68 7.50 15.13
N PRO A 117 3.12 8.29 14.20
CA PRO A 117 1.69 8.25 13.94
C PRO A 117 1.19 6.89 13.42
N LEU A 118 1.92 6.28 12.48
CA LEU A 118 1.53 4.99 11.92
C LEU A 118 1.85 3.83 12.88
N LEU A 119 2.97 3.90 13.58
CA LEU A 119 3.33 2.91 14.59
C LEU A 119 2.36 2.94 15.78
N SER A 120 1.97 4.12 16.26
CA SER A 120 0.94 4.25 17.31
C SER A 120 -0.38 3.61 16.91
N ARG A 121 -0.78 3.76 15.65
CA ARG A 121 -1.97 3.12 15.10
C ARG A 121 -1.82 1.59 15.05
N MET A 122 -0.69 1.09 14.53
CA MET A 122 -0.39 -0.34 14.52
C MET A 122 -0.47 -0.97 15.92
N LEU A 123 0.06 -0.26 16.91
CA LEU A 123 0.09 -0.69 18.31
C LEU A 123 -1.20 -0.37 19.07
N LYS A 124 -2.19 0.26 18.43
CA LYS A 124 -3.47 0.71 19.03
C LYS A 124 -3.26 1.56 20.30
N LEU A 125 -2.29 2.47 20.28
CA LEU A 125 -1.94 3.30 21.43
C LEU A 125 -2.95 4.42 21.67
N THR A 126 -3.16 4.77 22.93
CA THR A 126 -3.87 6.00 23.30
C THR A 126 -3.02 7.24 23.01
N ASN A 127 -3.63 8.44 23.05
CA ASN A 127 -2.90 9.70 22.85
C ASN A 127 -1.76 9.89 23.87
N ILE A 128 -1.95 9.48 25.12
CA ILE A 128 -0.93 9.57 26.17
C ILE A 128 0.25 8.62 25.86
N GLN A 129 -0.05 7.39 25.46
CA GLN A 129 0.97 6.40 25.08
C GLN A 129 1.71 6.81 23.79
N SER A 130 0.99 7.41 22.83
CA SER A 130 1.60 7.98 21.61
C SER A 130 2.52 9.16 21.95
N GLY A 131 2.17 9.96 22.95
CA GLY A 131 3.05 11.02 23.49
C GLY A 131 4.35 10.45 24.06
N VAL A 132 4.29 9.36 24.82
CA VAL A 132 5.49 8.68 25.32
C VAL A 132 6.32 8.07 24.17
N LEU A 133 5.65 7.50 23.16
CA LEU A 133 6.35 7.00 21.97
C LEU A 133 7.06 8.13 21.20
N ASN A 134 6.48 9.33 21.12
CA ASN A 134 7.14 10.52 20.55
C ASN A 134 8.42 10.86 21.32
N ILE A 135 8.40 10.83 22.66
CA ILE A 135 9.59 11.05 23.48
C ILE A 135 10.66 9.99 23.15
N ILE A 136 10.28 8.71 23.08
CA ILE A 136 11.21 7.62 22.75
C ILE A 136 11.90 7.85 21.40
N PHE A 137 11.15 8.27 20.36
CA PHE A 137 11.70 8.60 19.04
C PHE A 137 12.60 9.83 19.10
N LYS A 138 12.22 10.86 19.86
CA LYS A 138 13.04 12.06 20.03
C LYS A 138 14.37 11.75 20.73
N VAL A 139 14.33 10.98 21.80
CA VAL A 139 15.55 10.50 22.49
C VAL A 139 16.40 9.66 21.54
N ALA A 140 15.80 8.78 20.74
CA ALA A 140 16.54 8.01 19.74
C ALA A 140 17.27 8.92 18.74
N GLN A 141 16.62 9.98 18.28
CA GLN A 141 17.21 10.96 17.36
C GLN A 141 18.37 11.73 18.03
N ASP A 142 18.17 12.25 19.23
CA ASP A 142 19.14 13.10 19.93
C ASP A 142 20.37 12.30 20.37
N GLU A 143 20.18 11.03 20.75
CA GLU A 143 21.25 10.10 21.13
C GLU A 143 21.83 9.31 19.95
N ASN A 144 21.37 9.58 18.72
CA ASN A 144 21.77 8.88 17.49
C ASN A 144 21.59 7.36 17.56
N PHE A 145 20.51 6.87 18.19
CA PHE A 145 20.13 5.46 18.15
C PHE A 145 19.48 5.11 16.84
N LYS A 146 19.86 3.95 16.31
CA LYS A 146 19.23 3.36 15.14
C LYS A 146 17.83 2.85 15.47
N LEU A 147 16.83 3.19 14.64
CA LEU A 147 15.45 2.72 14.75
C LEU A 147 15.00 1.99 13.47
N HIS A 148 15.69 0.92 13.09
CA HIS A 148 15.34 0.16 11.91
C HIS A 148 14.36 -0.97 12.20
N THR A 149 14.57 -1.71 13.28
CA THR A 149 13.81 -2.89 13.64
C THR A 149 13.01 -2.68 14.95
N LEU A 150 12.04 -3.56 15.21
CA LEU A 150 11.33 -3.57 16.51
C LEU A 150 12.30 -3.88 17.67
N SER A 151 13.35 -4.68 17.41
CA SER A 151 14.41 -4.95 18.38
C SER A 151 15.18 -3.68 18.75
N ASP A 152 15.46 -2.80 17.78
CA ASP A 152 16.12 -1.52 18.07
C ASP A 152 15.21 -0.61 18.89
N LEU A 153 13.93 -0.52 18.54
CA LEU A 153 12.95 0.22 19.33
C LEU A 153 12.91 -0.27 20.78
N ARG A 154 12.95 -1.59 21.03
CA ARG A 154 13.03 -2.16 22.38
C ARG A 154 14.28 -1.74 23.13
N LYS A 155 15.44 -1.67 22.46
CA LYS A 155 16.69 -1.20 23.08
C LYS A 155 16.57 0.26 23.51
N VAL A 156 15.98 1.11 22.66
CA VAL A 156 15.74 2.52 23.00
C VAL A 156 14.73 2.65 24.13
N ILE A 157 13.64 1.89 24.13
CA ILE A 157 12.69 1.87 25.25
C ILE A 157 13.40 1.50 26.56
N LYS A 158 14.26 0.47 26.54
CA LYS A 158 15.04 0.07 27.74
C LYS A 158 15.98 1.18 28.19
N TYR A 159 16.63 1.88 27.26
CA TYR A 159 17.47 3.04 27.57
C TYR A 159 16.66 4.15 28.26
N VAL A 160 15.50 4.51 27.69
CA VAL A 160 14.60 5.53 28.23
C VAL A 160 14.11 5.17 29.65
N VAL A 161 13.79 3.89 29.91
CA VAL A 161 13.40 3.42 31.24
C VAL A 161 14.53 3.55 32.24
N ASN A 162 15.75 3.19 31.86
CA ASN A 162 16.90 3.20 32.74
C ASN A 162 17.40 4.62 33.09
N ASN A 163 17.14 5.60 32.22
CA ASN A 163 17.55 6.99 32.39
C ASN A 163 16.35 7.94 32.57
N LYS A 164 15.22 7.40 33.06
CA LYS A 164 13.93 8.09 33.09
C LYS A 164 13.99 9.41 33.89
N GLU A 165 14.71 9.47 35.01
CA GLU A 165 14.78 10.65 35.87
C GLU A 165 15.43 11.81 35.11
N ASP A 166 16.61 11.59 34.52
CA ASP A 166 17.34 12.59 33.76
C ASP A 166 16.56 13.02 32.52
N LEU A 167 16.00 12.07 31.75
CA LEU A 167 15.24 12.35 30.53
C LEU A 167 13.90 13.07 30.80
N SER A 168 13.31 12.89 32.01
CA SER A 168 12.05 13.58 32.32
C SER A 168 12.23 15.08 32.55
N GLU A 169 13.43 15.55 32.89
CA GLU A 169 13.75 16.98 33.00
C GLU A 169 13.74 17.64 31.60
N ASP A 170 14.27 16.96 30.58
CA ASP A 170 14.41 17.51 29.22
C ASP A 170 13.17 17.30 28.36
N TYR A 171 12.52 16.13 28.44
CA TYR A 171 11.46 15.69 27.53
C TYR A 171 10.06 15.62 28.16
N GLY A 172 9.97 15.89 29.48
CA GLY A 172 8.73 15.80 30.23
C GLY A 172 8.45 14.41 30.80
N ASN A 173 7.37 14.29 31.55
CA ASN A 173 7.10 13.13 32.38
C ASN A 173 6.86 11.84 31.56
N ILE A 174 7.66 10.82 31.81
CA ILE A 174 7.59 9.50 31.19
C ILE A 174 6.89 8.52 32.14
N HIS A 175 5.59 8.27 31.93
CA HIS A 175 4.82 7.37 32.76
C HIS A 175 5.19 5.89 32.51
N SER A 176 5.65 5.19 33.56
CA SER A 176 6.04 3.77 33.45
C SER A 176 4.91 2.84 32.98
N SER A 177 3.65 3.18 33.35
CA SER A 177 2.46 2.45 32.87
C SER A 177 2.27 2.55 31.37
N SER A 178 2.56 3.73 30.77
CA SER A 178 2.51 3.93 29.31
C SER A 178 3.60 3.13 28.61
N VAL A 179 4.82 3.15 29.13
CA VAL A 179 5.93 2.34 28.59
C VAL A 179 5.59 0.85 28.62
N SER A 180 5.08 0.35 29.75
CA SER A 180 4.66 -1.04 29.89
C SER A 180 3.55 -1.43 28.90
N SER A 181 2.63 -0.49 28.60
CA SER A 181 1.58 -0.71 27.61
C SER A 181 2.16 -0.77 26.19
N ILE A 182 3.12 0.10 25.85
CA ILE A 182 3.82 0.07 24.55
C ILE A 182 4.57 -1.26 24.39
N ILE A 183 5.28 -1.74 25.41
CA ILE A 183 6.00 -3.02 25.36
C ILE A 183 5.03 -4.19 25.12
N ARG A 184 3.87 -4.22 25.80
CA ARG A 184 2.85 -5.26 25.57
C ARG A 184 2.28 -5.20 24.15
N ALA A 185 2.04 -4.01 23.63
CA ALA A 185 1.54 -3.83 22.28
C ALA A 185 2.58 -4.29 21.22
N LEU A 186 3.88 -4.02 21.46
CA LEU A 186 4.96 -4.52 20.61
C LEU A 186 5.03 -6.05 20.61
N LEU A 187 4.88 -6.70 21.77
CA LEU A 187 4.80 -8.17 21.86
C LEU A 187 3.63 -8.72 21.04
N GLY A 188 2.46 -8.08 21.11
CA GLY A 188 1.31 -8.44 20.30
C GLY A 188 1.57 -8.32 18.79
N LEU A 189 2.26 -7.26 18.36
CA LEU A 189 2.64 -7.05 16.97
C LEU A 189 3.64 -8.12 16.48
N GLU A 190 4.62 -8.49 17.30
CA GLU A 190 5.58 -9.56 16.99
C GLU A 190 4.90 -10.92 16.83
N GLN A 191 3.93 -11.23 17.71
CA GLN A 191 3.13 -12.47 17.59
C GLN A 191 2.33 -12.52 16.28
N GLN A 192 1.94 -11.38 15.72
CA GLN A 192 1.31 -11.24 14.41
C GLN A 192 2.33 -11.15 13.26
N ARG A 193 3.59 -11.49 13.51
CA ARG A 193 4.69 -11.42 12.54
C ARG A 193 4.93 -9.99 11.98
N GLY A 194 4.55 -8.98 12.73
CA GLY A 194 4.72 -7.58 12.34
C GLY A 194 6.19 -7.18 12.17
N GLU A 195 7.13 -7.90 12.78
CA GLU A 195 8.56 -7.71 12.57
C GLU A 195 8.99 -7.96 11.12
N SER A 196 8.22 -8.75 10.35
CA SER A 196 8.53 -9.02 8.95
C SER A 196 8.52 -7.75 8.07
N LEU A 197 7.78 -6.72 8.49
CA LEU A 197 7.72 -5.44 7.80
C LEU A 197 9.00 -4.62 8.00
N PHE A 198 9.76 -4.84 9.08
CA PHE A 198 10.90 -4.01 9.46
C PHE A 198 12.24 -4.67 9.14
N GLY A 199 13.23 -3.85 8.81
CA GLY A 199 14.59 -4.35 8.52
C GLY A 199 15.60 -3.23 8.30
N ASP A 200 16.88 -3.65 8.22
CA ASP A 200 18.01 -2.73 8.09
C ASP A 200 18.14 -2.09 6.70
N GLU A 201 17.63 -2.77 5.69
CA GLU A 201 17.65 -2.31 4.30
C GLU A 201 16.25 -1.86 3.89
N PRO A 202 15.97 -0.55 3.89
CA PRO A 202 14.68 -0.03 3.47
C PRO A 202 14.48 -0.27 1.97
N PHE A 203 13.22 -0.51 1.59
CA PHE A 203 12.83 -0.78 0.22
C PHE A 203 13.18 0.37 -0.72
N ASN A 204 13.85 0.04 -1.83
CA ASN A 204 14.17 0.99 -2.88
C ASN A 204 12.97 1.16 -3.83
N LEU A 205 12.38 2.37 -3.84
CA LEU A 205 11.23 2.70 -4.71
C LEU A 205 11.53 2.55 -6.21
N GLN A 206 12.78 2.62 -6.64
CA GLN A 206 13.16 2.45 -8.04
C GLN A 206 12.75 1.08 -8.58
N TYR A 207 12.69 0.06 -7.74
CA TYR A 207 12.23 -1.27 -8.14
C TYR A 207 10.79 -1.28 -8.64
N LEU A 208 9.96 -0.34 -8.18
CA LEU A 208 8.58 -0.21 -8.66
C LEU A 208 8.46 0.53 -10.00
N MET A 209 9.53 1.15 -10.50
CA MET A 209 9.53 2.00 -11.70
C MET A 209 10.35 1.41 -12.84
N CYS A 210 10.65 0.12 -12.77
CA CYS A 210 11.48 -0.57 -13.76
C CYS A 210 10.72 -0.94 -15.03
N ARG A 211 11.48 -1.16 -16.09
CA ARG A 211 11.02 -1.68 -17.38
C ARG A 211 11.89 -2.87 -17.76
N ASP A 212 11.33 -3.79 -18.52
CA ASP A 212 12.10 -4.89 -19.12
C ASP A 212 12.90 -4.42 -20.35
N GLU A 213 13.68 -5.33 -20.92
CA GLU A 213 14.51 -5.06 -22.11
C GLU A 213 13.68 -4.69 -23.36
N ARG A 214 12.40 -5.07 -23.39
CA ARG A 214 11.44 -4.71 -24.46
C ARG A 214 10.84 -3.31 -24.25
N GLY A 215 11.16 -2.64 -23.13
CA GLY A 215 10.60 -1.37 -22.72
C GLY A 215 9.20 -1.48 -22.10
N GLN A 216 8.73 -2.68 -21.79
CA GLN A 216 7.47 -2.88 -21.07
C GLN A 216 7.62 -2.55 -19.61
N GLY A 217 6.59 -1.92 -19.00
CA GLY A 217 6.57 -1.62 -17.58
C GLY A 217 6.45 -2.88 -16.73
N VAL A 218 7.33 -3.03 -15.73
CA VAL A 218 7.26 -4.17 -14.80
C VAL A 218 6.02 -4.07 -13.92
N VAL A 219 5.30 -5.18 -13.79
CA VAL A 219 4.11 -5.35 -12.95
C VAL A 219 4.55 -5.89 -11.60
N SER A 220 4.66 -5.02 -10.60
CA SER A 220 4.98 -5.38 -9.22
C SER A 220 3.71 -5.86 -8.49
N ILE A 221 3.66 -7.13 -8.12
CA ILE A 221 2.52 -7.76 -7.45
C ILE A 221 2.88 -8.07 -6.01
N LEU A 222 2.22 -7.40 -5.07
CA LEU A 222 2.33 -7.70 -3.63
C LEU A 222 1.33 -8.79 -3.25
N ASP A 223 1.83 -9.92 -2.78
CA ASP A 223 0.99 -10.98 -2.20
C ASP A 223 0.37 -10.50 -0.88
N CYS A 224 -0.94 -10.34 -0.89
CA CYS A 224 -1.71 -9.89 0.26
C CYS A 224 -2.64 -10.97 0.83
N VAL A 225 -2.56 -12.22 0.35
CA VAL A 225 -3.45 -13.32 0.77
C VAL A 225 -3.40 -13.55 2.29
N LYS A 226 -2.23 -13.42 2.89
CA LYS A 226 -2.08 -13.48 4.35
C LYS A 226 -2.33 -12.14 5.04
N LEU A 227 -2.00 -11.04 4.39
CA LEU A 227 -2.18 -9.69 4.92
C LEU A 227 -3.66 -9.31 5.12
N ILE A 228 -4.59 -9.93 4.41
CA ILE A 228 -6.04 -9.71 4.63
C ILE A 228 -6.47 -10.03 6.07
N ARG A 229 -5.74 -10.93 6.75
CA ARG A 229 -5.97 -11.28 8.17
C ARG A 229 -5.37 -10.28 9.14
N GLU A 230 -4.49 -9.40 8.64
CA GLU A 230 -3.77 -8.39 9.40
C GLU A 230 -4.03 -6.98 8.81
N PRO A 231 -5.28 -6.47 8.88
CA PRO A 231 -5.69 -5.23 8.18
C PRO A 231 -4.88 -4.01 8.61
N LEU A 232 -4.45 -3.97 9.88
CA LEU A 232 -3.62 -2.87 10.39
C LEU A 232 -2.21 -2.89 9.78
N LEU A 233 -1.61 -4.07 9.60
CA LEU A 233 -0.31 -4.22 8.96
C LEU A 233 -0.41 -3.80 7.49
N TYR A 234 -1.41 -4.31 6.76
CA TYR A 234 -1.67 -3.95 5.36
C TYR A 234 -1.87 -2.44 5.19
N SER A 235 -2.81 -1.85 5.92
CA SER A 235 -3.10 -0.43 5.78
C SER A 235 -1.92 0.46 6.19
N THR A 236 -1.14 0.06 7.20
CA THR A 236 0.08 0.78 7.59
C THR A 236 1.12 0.74 6.47
N PHE A 237 1.33 -0.44 5.86
CA PHE A 237 2.23 -0.58 4.72
C PHE A 237 1.82 0.31 3.54
N ILE A 238 0.54 0.30 3.15
CA ILE A 238 0.06 1.12 2.02
C ILE A 238 0.21 2.62 2.32
N ILE A 239 -0.11 3.06 3.54
CA ILE A 239 0.04 4.47 3.92
C ILE A 239 1.52 4.87 3.95
N TRP A 240 2.39 4.00 4.47
CA TRP A 240 3.83 4.20 4.42
C TRP A 240 4.33 4.31 2.97
N LEU A 241 3.93 3.39 2.08
CA LEU A 241 4.34 3.39 0.67
C LEU A 241 3.91 4.69 -0.03
N LEU A 242 2.66 5.14 0.17
CA LEU A 242 2.17 6.41 -0.38
C LEU A 242 2.96 7.61 0.14
N ASN A 243 3.27 7.65 1.45
CA ASN A 243 4.07 8.72 2.04
C ASN A 243 5.51 8.70 1.50
N LYS A 244 6.13 7.51 1.39
CA LYS A 244 7.48 7.35 0.86
C LYS A 244 7.58 7.84 -0.59
N LEU A 245 6.64 7.42 -1.45
CA LEU A 245 6.55 7.90 -2.83
C LEU A 245 6.38 9.42 -2.90
N TYR A 246 5.51 10.00 -2.06
CA TYR A 246 5.29 11.43 -2.03
C TYR A 246 6.55 12.21 -1.61
N ASN A 247 7.28 11.71 -0.62
CA ASN A 247 8.47 12.38 -0.08
C ASN A 247 9.70 12.23 -0.98
N GLU A 248 9.92 11.08 -1.60
CA GLU A 248 11.16 10.76 -2.32
C GLU A 248 11.08 11.07 -3.82
N LEU A 249 9.89 11.06 -4.43
CA LEU A 249 9.79 11.38 -5.85
C LEU A 249 9.86 12.89 -6.10
N GLU A 250 10.58 13.25 -7.15
CA GLU A 250 10.64 14.62 -7.65
C GLU A 250 9.31 15.03 -8.31
N GLU A 251 8.97 16.30 -8.22
CA GLU A 251 7.83 16.87 -8.93
C GLU A 251 8.11 16.95 -10.43
N VAL A 252 7.16 16.47 -11.22
CA VAL A 252 7.23 16.49 -12.70
C VAL A 252 6.07 17.25 -13.33
N GLY A 253 5.10 17.68 -12.52
CA GLY A 253 3.90 18.34 -13.02
C GLY A 253 2.98 17.40 -13.80
N ASP A 254 2.27 17.94 -14.79
CA ASP A 254 1.45 17.14 -15.72
C ASP A 254 2.38 16.44 -16.72
N CYS A 255 2.30 15.11 -16.78
CA CYS A 255 3.14 14.26 -17.65
C CYS A 255 2.28 13.51 -18.67
N ASP A 256 2.83 13.23 -19.86
CA ASP A 256 2.17 12.46 -20.91
C ASP A 256 1.92 11.00 -20.50
N LYS A 257 2.81 10.44 -19.66
CA LYS A 257 2.70 9.11 -19.10
C LYS A 257 3.09 9.10 -17.63
N PRO A 258 2.37 8.36 -16.77
CA PRO A 258 2.78 8.16 -15.38
C PRO A 258 4.16 7.52 -15.28
N LYS A 259 4.90 7.86 -14.20
CA LYS A 259 6.08 7.12 -13.79
C LYS A 259 5.71 5.77 -13.16
N LEU A 260 4.54 5.72 -12.51
CA LEU A 260 4.04 4.55 -11.79
C LEU A 260 2.52 4.63 -11.63
N CYS A 261 1.82 3.50 -11.76
CA CYS A 261 0.41 3.38 -11.38
C CYS A 261 0.26 2.38 -10.22
N LEU A 262 -0.45 2.78 -9.17
CA LEU A 262 -0.73 1.97 -7.99
C LEU A 262 -2.18 1.48 -8.04
N PHE A 263 -2.39 0.20 -7.75
CA PHE A 263 -3.70 -0.42 -7.68
C PHE A 263 -3.87 -1.10 -6.33
N PHE A 264 -4.85 -0.67 -5.56
CA PHE A 264 -5.13 -1.19 -4.23
C PHE A 264 -6.45 -1.95 -4.23
N ASP A 265 -6.37 -3.29 -4.21
CA ASP A 265 -7.56 -4.13 -4.12
C ASP A 265 -8.10 -4.14 -2.68
N GLU A 266 -9.41 -4.40 -2.55
CA GLU A 266 -10.19 -4.35 -1.31
C GLU A 266 -9.87 -3.10 -0.48
N SER A 267 -9.90 -1.94 -1.16
CA SER A 267 -9.44 -0.66 -0.62
C SER A 267 -10.16 -0.21 0.66
N HIS A 268 -11.34 -0.78 0.98
CA HIS A 268 -12.01 -0.54 2.26
C HIS A 268 -11.12 -0.88 3.47
N LEU A 269 -10.26 -1.91 3.36
CA LEU A 269 -9.31 -2.28 4.42
C LEU A 269 -8.30 -1.18 4.75
N ILE A 270 -7.99 -0.30 3.78
CA ILE A 270 -7.08 0.83 4.01
C ILE A 270 -7.76 1.88 4.89
N PHE A 271 -9.06 2.08 4.71
CA PHE A 271 -9.80 3.18 5.32
C PHE A 271 -10.54 2.80 6.61
N GLU A 272 -10.73 1.51 6.87
CA GLU A 272 -11.43 1.02 8.04
C GLU A 272 -10.71 1.39 9.33
N GLY A 273 -11.45 1.98 10.29
CA GLY A 273 -10.92 2.37 11.60
C GLY A 273 -9.81 3.44 11.57
N LEU A 274 -9.68 4.20 10.48
CA LEU A 274 -8.70 5.28 10.38
C LEU A 274 -9.05 6.47 11.28
N PRO A 275 -8.10 6.97 12.10
CA PRO A 275 -8.24 8.28 12.73
C PRO A 275 -8.41 9.38 11.67
N LYS A 276 -9.26 10.38 11.97
CA LYS A 276 -9.53 11.49 11.04
C LYS A 276 -8.26 12.20 10.54
N SER A 277 -7.28 12.39 11.41
CA SER A 277 -5.99 13.01 11.06
C SER A 277 -5.20 12.19 10.03
N VAL A 278 -5.22 10.86 10.14
CA VAL A 278 -4.55 9.96 9.18
C VAL A 278 -5.31 9.96 7.85
N ALA A 279 -6.65 9.89 7.88
CA ALA A 279 -7.47 9.97 6.68
C ALA A 279 -7.26 11.29 5.91
N GLN A 280 -7.17 12.42 6.61
CA GLN A 280 -6.84 13.73 6.02
C GLN A 280 -5.44 13.73 5.36
N LYS A 281 -4.44 13.13 6.02
CA LYS A 281 -3.09 13.03 5.47
C LYS A 281 -3.06 12.18 4.21
N ILE A 282 -3.76 11.03 4.18
CA ILE A 282 -3.89 10.21 2.96
C ILE A 282 -4.57 11.02 1.85
N THR A 283 -5.65 11.73 2.14
CA THR A 283 -6.34 12.58 1.16
C THR A 283 -5.38 13.62 0.57
N GLN A 284 -4.57 14.26 1.41
CA GLN A 284 -3.55 15.21 0.97
C GLN A 284 -2.51 14.55 0.09
N VAL A 285 -1.97 13.39 0.49
CA VAL A 285 -0.98 12.65 -0.30
C VAL A 285 -1.58 12.24 -1.64
N VAL A 286 -2.77 11.64 -1.69
CA VAL A 286 -3.44 11.26 -2.94
C VAL A 286 -3.65 12.47 -3.84
N LYS A 287 -4.02 13.63 -3.30
CA LYS A 287 -4.18 14.85 -4.08
C LYS A 287 -2.87 15.35 -4.69
N LEU A 288 -1.76 15.26 -3.95
CA LEU A 288 -0.48 15.86 -4.33
C LEU A 288 0.43 14.91 -5.11
N ILE A 289 0.29 13.59 -4.94
CA ILE A 289 1.18 12.59 -5.57
C ILE A 289 1.04 12.58 -7.11
N ARG A 290 -0.04 13.18 -7.62
CA ARG A 290 -0.22 13.42 -9.04
C ARG A 290 0.93 14.22 -9.64
N SER A 291 1.39 15.30 -8.96
CA SER A 291 2.49 16.13 -9.43
C SER A 291 3.84 15.38 -9.47
N LYS A 292 3.91 14.22 -8.80
CA LYS A 292 5.06 13.30 -8.83
C LYS A 292 5.00 12.29 -9.99
N GLY A 293 3.94 12.34 -10.81
CA GLY A 293 3.73 11.41 -11.92
C GLY A 293 3.18 10.05 -11.48
N VAL A 294 2.47 9.97 -10.37
CA VAL A 294 1.92 8.70 -9.84
C VAL A 294 0.39 8.70 -9.95
N GLY A 295 -0.15 7.64 -10.59
CA GLY A 295 -1.57 7.35 -10.61
C GLY A 295 -1.97 6.42 -9.47
N VAL A 296 -3.10 6.65 -8.80
CA VAL A 296 -3.60 5.80 -7.71
C VAL A 296 -5.01 5.33 -8.04
N TYR A 297 -5.22 4.02 -8.00
CA TYR A 297 -6.50 3.38 -8.31
C TYR A 297 -6.94 2.52 -7.13
N PHE A 298 -8.14 2.78 -6.64
CA PHE A 298 -8.75 1.99 -5.59
C PHE A 298 -9.76 1.02 -6.19
N ILE A 299 -9.68 -0.26 -5.78
CA ILE A 299 -10.62 -1.29 -6.19
C ILE A 299 -11.44 -1.68 -4.95
N SER A 300 -12.76 -1.64 -5.07
CA SER A 300 -13.66 -1.98 -3.96
C SER A 300 -14.91 -2.70 -4.44
N GLN A 301 -15.49 -3.49 -3.58
CA GLN A 301 -16.83 -4.07 -3.82
C GLN A 301 -17.91 -2.99 -3.70
N ASN A 302 -17.70 -2.04 -2.80
CA ASN A 302 -18.60 -0.92 -2.60
C ASN A 302 -17.81 0.39 -2.59
N VAL A 303 -18.03 1.23 -3.59
CA VAL A 303 -17.30 2.50 -3.77
C VAL A 303 -17.58 3.48 -2.63
N THR A 304 -18.74 3.37 -1.96
CA THR A 304 -19.09 4.24 -0.82
C THR A 304 -18.30 3.95 0.46
N ASP A 305 -17.50 2.87 0.49
CA ASP A 305 -16.58 2.60 1.60
C ASP A 305 -15.30 3.46 1.54
N ILE A 306 -15.04 4.09 0.38
CA ILE A 306 -13.96 5.04 0.21
C ILE A 306 -14.43 6.42 0.71
N PRO A 307 -13.67 7.11 1.60
CA PRO A 307 -14.04 8.43 2.07
C PRO A 307 -14.28 9.43 0.93
N ASP A 308 -15.34 10.23 1.01
CA ASP A 308 -15.72 11.22 -0.04
C ASP A 308 -14.56 12.15 -0.39
N SER A 309 -13.75 12.55 0.58
CA SER A 309 -12.59 13.41 0.36
C SER A 309 -11.56 12.79 -0.59
N ILE A 310 -11.44 11.46 -0.62
CA ILE A 310 -10.58 10.70 -1.53
C ILE A 310 -11.34 10.42 -2.82
N LEU A 311 -12.59 9.98 -2.73
CA LEU A 311 -13.43 9.66 -3.89
C LEU A 311 -13.55 10.84 -4.87
N ASN A 312 -13.55 12.07 -4.35
CA ASN A 312 -13.53 13.30 -5.14
C ASN A 312 -12.23 13.54 -5.95
N GLN A 313 -11.15 12.82 -5.63
CA GLN A 313 -9.89 12.88 -6.39
C GLN A 313 -9.83 11.81 -7.50
N LEU A 314 -10.76 10.83 -7.51
CA LEU A 314 -10.77 9.67 -8.40
C LEU A 314 -11.59 9.98 -9.65
N SER A 315 -10.94 10.55 -10.66
CA SER A 315 -11.62 11.07 -11.85
C SER A 315 -11.94 9.99 -12.90
N ASN A 316 -11.16 8.90 -12.96
CA ASN A 316 -11.43 7.78 -13.88
C ASN A 316 -12.30 6.75 -13.15
N ARG A 317 -13.52 6.56 -13.61
CA ARG A 317 -14.52 5.73 -12.93
C ARG A 317 -14.94 4.55 -13.78
N ILE A 318 -14.82 3.35 -13.21
CA ILE A 318 -15.21 2.07 -13.80
C ILE A 318 -16.08 1.34 -12.77
N GLN A 319 -17.31 1.03 -13.11
CA GLN A 319 -18.23 0.37 -12.20
C GLN A 319 -18.85 -0.85 -12.87
N HIS A 320 -18.56 -2.02 -12.32
CA HIS A 320 -19.24 -3.26 -12.66
C HIS A 320 -20.58 -3.37 -11.93
N ALA A 321 -21.32 -4.44 -12.23
CA ALA A 321 -22.62 -4.68 -11.64
C ALA A 321 -22.60 -4.54 -10.10
N VAL A 322 -23.63 -3.89 -9.58
CA VAL A 322 -23.93 -3.80 -8.16
C VAL A 322 -25.06 -4.77 -7.87
N ARG A 323 -24.91 -5.59 -6.84
CA ARG A 323 -25.96 -6.46 -6.35
C ARG A 323 -26.55 -5.83 -5.10
N ALA A 324 -27.79 -5.38 -5.18
CA ALA A 324 -28.45 -4.65 -4.09
C ALA A 324 -29.72 -5.41 -3.66
N TYR A 325 -29.68 -5.95 -2.44
CA TYR A 325 -30.77 -6.74 -1.85
C TYR A 325 -31.41 -6.03 -0.65
N THR A 326 -30.74 -5.02 -0.10
CA THR A 326 -31.20 -4.25 1.07
C THR A 326 -31.46 -2.80 0.70
N LYS A 327 -32.27 -2.08 1.51
CA LYS A 327 -32.51 -0.64 1.33
C LYS A 327 -31.22 0.17 1.33
N LYS A 328 -30.25 -0.20 2.17
CA LYS A 328 -28.93 0.46 2.22
C LYS A 328 -28.17 0.24 0.92
N GLU A 329 -28.14 -0.97 0.38
CA GLU A 329 -27.45 -1.27 -0.87
C GLU A 329 -28.12 -0.58 -2.08
N LEU A 330 -29.44 -0.50 -2.11
CA LEU A 330 -30.16 0.29 -3.13
C LEU A 330 -29.82 1.78 -3.05
N SER A 331 -29.72 2.33 -1.84
CA SER A 331 -29.27 3.72 -1.64
C SER A 331 -27.82 3.93 -2.13
N ASN A 332 -26.92 2.98 -1.87
CA ASN A 332 -25.54 3.00 -2.34
C ASN A 332 -25.46 2.89 -3.87
N LEU A 333 -26.28 2.04 -4.48
CA LEU A 333 -26.38 1.93 -5.95
C LEU A 333 -26.75 3.28 -6.57
N LYS A 334 -27.81 3.92 -6.04
CA LYS A 334 -28.26 5.24 -6.50
C LYS A 334 -27.18 6.30 -6.31
N ALA A 335 -26.53 6.35 -5.15
CA ALA A 335 -25.42 7.26 -4.88
C ALA A 335 -24.26 7.01 -5.86
N THR A 336 -23.91 5.75 -6.13
CA THR A 336 -22.86 5.39 -7.09
C THR A 336 -23.23 5.87 -8.51
N ALA A 337 -24.47 5.63 -8.99
CA ALA A 337 -24.92 6.06 -10.31
C ALA A 337 -24.84 7.59 -10.47
N GLN A 338 -25.13 8.36 -9.44
CA GLN A 338 -25.05 9.81 -9.45
C GLN A 338 -23.62 10.36 -9.55
N THR A 339 -22.60 9.56 -9.25
CA THR A 339 -21.19 9.98 -9.37
C THR A 339 -20.67 10.00 -10.81
N PHE A 340 -21.40 9.45 -11.75
CA PHE A 340 -21.03 9.40 -13.15
C PHE A 340 -21.54 10.62 -13.93
N ARG A 341 -20.78 11.04 -14.95
CA ARG A 341 -21.31 12.02 -15.90
C ARG A 341 -22.47 11.40 -16.66
N GLN A 342 -23.66 11.99 -16.51
CA GLN A 342 -24.89 11.48 -17.08
C GLN A 342 -24.82 11.35 -18.63
N ASN A 343 -25.42 10.29 -19.13
CA ASN A 343 -25.63 10.03 -20.54
C ASN A 343 -27.14 9.97 -20.78
N PRO A 344 -27.73 10.87 -21.60
CA PRO A 344 -29.18 10.87 -21.83
C PRO A 344 -29.75 9.57 -22.40
N ASN A 345 -28.89 8.75 -23.02
CA ASN A 345 -29.28 7.49 -23.63
C ASN A 345 -29.02 6.26 -22.75
N LEU A 346 -28.64 6.45 -21.47
CA LEU A 346 -28.29 5.37 -20.55
C LEU A 346 -28.85 5.67 -19.16
N ASP A 347 -29.81 4.88 -18.71
CA ASP A 347 -30.15 4.82 -17.29
C ASP A 347 -29.04 4.07 -16.55
N ILE A 348 -28.19 4.82 -15.86
CA ILE A 348 -27.00 4.28 -15.18
C ILE A 348 -27.40 3.40 -14.01
N GLU A 349 -28.44 3.78 -13.24
CA GLU A 349 -28.89 3.03 -12.08
C GLU A 349 -29.44 1.67 -12.51
N GLU A 350 -30.35 1.64 -13.47
CA GLU A 350 -30.90 0.42 -14.04
C GLU A 350 -29.81 -0.45 -14.68
N CYS A 351 -28.90 0.17 -15.42
CA CYS A 351 -27.77 -0.50 -16.06
C CYS A 351 -26.88 -1.20 -15.03
N LEU A 352 -26.46 -0.52 -13.94
CA LEU A 352 -25.61 -1.08 -12.89
C LEU A 352 -26.27 -2.25 -12.16
N TYR A 353 -27.60 -2.22 -12.00
CA TYR A 353 -28.35 -3.30 -11.39
C TYR A 353 -28.44 -4.56 -12.27
N ASN A 354 -28.63 -4.37 -13.59
CA ASN A 354 -28.96 -5.44 -14.54
C ASN A 354 -27.73 -5.98 -15.30
N MET A 355 -26.54 -5.34 -15.19
CA MET A 355 -25.37 -5.78 -15.95
C MET A 355 -24.94 -7.22 -15.66
N GLY A 356 -24.50 -7.89 -16.72
CA GLY A 356 -23.86 -9.20 -16.66
C GLY A 356 -22.37 -9.15 -16.31
N VAL A 357 -21.76 -10.33 -16.19
CA VAL A 357 -20.33 -10.49 -15.94
C VAL A 357 -19.52 -9.97 -17.14
N GLY A 358 -18.43 -9.25 -16.88
CA GLY A 358 -17.56 -8.70 -17.94
C GLY A 358 -18.12 -7.45 -18.62
N GLN A 359 -19.12 -6.82 -18.02
CA GLN A 359 -19.63 -5.51 -18.39
C GLN A 359 -19.34 -4.48 -17.30
N ALA A 360 -19.17 -3.21 -17.70
CA ALA A 360 -18.98 -2.10 -16.79
C ALA A 360 -19.56 -0.80 -17.35
N VAL A 361 -20.03 0.08 -16.48
CA VAL A 361 -20.25 1.49 -16.82
C VAL A 361 -18.93 2.23 -16.63
N ILE A 362 -18.48 2.93 -17.66
CA ILE A 362 -17.18 3.61 -17.68
C ILE A 362 -17.37 5.08 -18.00
N SER A 363 -16.77 5.95 -17.17
CA SER A 363 -16.63 7.38 -17.40
C SER A 363 -15.20 7.79 -17.06
N CYS A 364 -14.35 7.90 -18.06
CA CYS A 364 -12.95 8.29 -17.91
C CYS A 364 -12.71 9.66 -18.52
N LEU A 365 -11.59 10.29 -18.16
CA LEU A 365 -11.21 11.59 -18.67
C LEU A 365 -10.79 11.50 -20.15
N ASN A 366 -11.24 12.48 -20.95
CA ASN A 366 -10.66 12.69 -22.28
C ASN A 366 -9.27 13.35 -22.17
N GLY A 367 -8.58 13.52 -23.31
CA GLY A 367 -7.25 14.14 -23.34
C GLY A 367 -7.19 15.61 -22.86
N LYS A 368 -8.34 16.25 -22.62
CA LYS A 368 -8.45 17.60 -22.07
C LYS A 368 -8.83 17.60 -20.57
N GLY A 369 -8.84 16.44 -19.91
CA GLY A 369 -9.21 16.31 -18.50
C GLY A 369 -10.70 16.45 -18.21
N ILE A 370 -11.58 16.34 -19.21
CA ILE A 370 -13.03 16.42 -19.06
C ILE A 370 -13.59 15.00 -18.93
N PRO A 371 -14.40 14.67 -17.92
CA PRO A 371 -15.08 13.38 -17.83
C PRO A 371 -15.94 13.12 -19.05
N GLN A 372 -15.83 11.95 -19.64
CA GLN A 372 -16.69 11.52 -20.75
C GLN A 372 -18.04 11.06 -20.20
N GLN A 373 -19.09 11.14 -21.01
CA GLN A 373 -20.38 10.55 -20.66
C GLN A 373 -20.23 9.06 -20.34
N ALA A 374 -21.00 8.59 -19.38
CA ALA A 374 -21.00 7.20 -18.98
C ALA A 374 -21.44 6.29 -20.13
N GLU A 375 -20.67 5.22 -20.37
CA GLU A 375 -20.94 4.25 -21.45
C GLU A 375 -20.97 2.84 -20.88
N LYS A 376 -22.01 2.09 -21.19
CA LYS A 376 -22.02 0.63 -20.94
C LYS A 376 -21.02 -0.03 -21.87
N THR A 377 -20.08 -0.75 -21.28
CA THR A 377 -18.88 -1.26 -21.95
C THR A 377 -18.73 -2.75 -21.75
N PHE A 378 -18.50 -3.49 -22.82
CA PHE A 378 -18.03 -4.87 -22.79
C PHE A 378 -16.51 -4.85 -22.65
N ILE A 379 -16.01 -5.44 -21.56
CA ILE A 379 -14.59 -5.48 -21.24
C ILE A 379 -13.86 -6.46 -22.18
N LEU A 380 -12.67 -6.07 -22.63
CA LEU A 380 -11.80 -6.94 -23.42
C LEU A 380 -11.40 -8.20 -22.64
N PRO A 381 -11.16 -9.31 -23.32
CA PRO A 381 -10.46 -10.44 -22.71
C PRO A 381 -8.99 -10.05 -22.41
N PRO A 382 -8.39 -10.56 -21.33
CA PRO A 382 -6.97 -10.37 -21.04
C PRO A 382 -6.11 -11.18 -22.00
N LYS A 383 -4.89 -10.71 -22.25
CA LYS A 383 -3.88 -11.36 -23.08
C LYS A 383 -3.06 -12.40 -22.30
N SER A 384 -2.92 -12.19 -21.00
CA SER A 384 -2.20 -13.09 -20.10
C SER A 384 -3.05 -14.29 -19.65
N ASP A 385 -2.41 -15.26 -18.99
CA ASP A 385 -3.07 -16.45 -18.45
C ASP A 385 -3.83 -16.09 -17.16
N LEU A 386 -5.00 -16.71 -16.96
CA LEU A 386 -5.75 -16.60 -15.70
C LEU A 386 -5.29 -17.58 -14.64
N THR A 387 -4.53 -18.61 -15.00
CA THR A 387 -4.01 -19.62 -14.08
C THR A 387 -2.94 -19.02 -13.18
N VAL A 388 -3.12 -19.12 -11.88
CA VAL A 388 -2.17 -18.57 -10.90
C VAL A 388 -0.88 -19.38 -10.85
N LEU A 389 0.24 -18.68 -10.58
CA LEU A 389 1.52 -19.30 -10.27
C LEU A 389 1.52 -19.76 -8.81
N ASN A 390 2.01 -20.96 -8.53
CA ASN A 390 2.29 -21.38 -7.16
C ASN A 390 3.52 -20.63 -6.59
N ASN A 391 3.78 -20.75 -5.28
CA ASN A 391 4.85 -20.00 -4.63
C ASN A 391 6.25 -20.33 -5.20
N ASN A 392 6.52 -21.60 -5.50
CA ASN A 392 7.81 -22.00 -6.08
C ASN A 392 8.00 -21.43 -7.49
N GLU A 393 6.93 -21.37 -8.28
CA GLU A 393 6.97 -20.78 -9.61
C GLU A 393 7.20 -19.26 -9.55
N ARG A 394 6.60 -18.55 -8.58
CA ARG A 394 6.84 -17.12 -8.35
C ARG A 394 8.29 -16.86 -7.95
N ILE A 395 8.81 -17.59 -6.96
CA ILE A 395 10.20 -17.44 -6.51
C ILE A 395 11.18 -17.75 -7.65
N ASN A 396 10.96 -18.81 -8.41
CA ASN A 396 11.81 -19.15 -9.56
C ASN A 396 11.72 -18.07 -10.65
N TYR A 397 10.55 -17.50 -10.91
CA TYR A 397 10.38 -16.40 -11.84
C TYR A 397 11.20 -15.18 -11.42
N ASP A 398 11.13 -14.79 -10.16
CA ASP A 398 11.88 -13.66 -9.61
C ASP A 398 13.39 -13.88 -9.70
N LEU A 399 13.89 -15.08 -9.36
CA LEU A 399 15.32 -15.44 -9.49
C LEU A 399 15.84 -15.34 -10.92
N ILE A 400 15.00 -15.63 -11.91
CA ILE A 400 15.40 -15.60 -13.33
C ILE A 400 15.34 -14.19 -13.93
N HIS A 401 14.34 -13.39 -13.53
CA HIS A 401 13.99 -12.16 -14.24
C HIS A 401 14.31 -10.87 -13.48
N CYS A 402 14.19 -10.87 -12.14
CA CYS A 402 14.24 -9.62 -11.39
C CYS A 402 15.62 -8.95 -11.37
N ASP A 403 16.71 -9.72 -11.38
CA ASP A 403 18.06 -9.16 -11.48
C ASP A 403 18.23 -8.32 -12.76
N GLY A 404 17.64 -8.77 -13.88
CA GLY A 404 17.62 -8.02 -15.13
C GLY A 404 16.79 -6.74 -15.05
N PHE A 405 15.62 -6.82 -14.42
CA PHE A 405 14.74 -5.65 -14.27
C PHE A 405 15.34 -4.57 -13.38
N PHE A 406 16.04 -4.97 -12.32
CA PHE A 406 16.57 -4.07 -11.29
C PHE A 406 18.00 -3.63 -11.56
N LYS A 407 18.61 -4.10 -12.63
CA LYS A 407 19.97 -3.74 -13.03
C LYS A 407 20.09 -2.24 -13.24
N GLY A 408 20.98 -1.61 -12.47
CA GLY A 408 21.21 -0.17 -12.55
C GLY A 408 20.22 0.70 -11.75
N CYS A 409 19.26 0.11 -11.03
CA CYS A 409 18.43 0.83 -10.10
C CYS A 409 19.27 1.39 -8.95
N LYS A 410 19.38 2.73 -8.88
CA LYS A 410 20.04 3.44 -7.79
C LYS A 410 18.98 3.89 -6.79
N PRO A 411 19.27 3.86 -5.46
CA PRO A 411 18.35 4.43 -4.49
C PRO A 411 18.09 5.91 -4.83
N LEU A 412 16.82 6.30 -4.76
CA LEU A 412 16.45 7.72 -4.82
C LEU A 412 17.13 8.41 -3.64
N LYS A 413 17.77 9.55 -3.89
CA LYS A 413 18.25 10.39 -2.80
C LYS A 413 17.04 10.77 -1.95
N SER A 414 16.99 10.31 -0.71
CA SER A 414 16.00 10.75 0.25
C SER A 414 16.17 12.27 0.40
N THR A 415 15.21 13.03 -0.07
CA THR A 415 15.09 14.45 0.23
C THR A 415 14.45 14.64 1.60
N MET A 416 14.70 13.74 2.53
CA MET A 416 14.49 14.09 3.93
C MET A 416 15.50 15.17 4.25
N ILE A 417 14.99 16.38 4.46
CA ILE A 417 15.72 17.47 5.12
C ILE A 417 15.86 17.04 6.60
N TYR A 418 16.70 16.06 6.82
CA TYR A 418 17.47 15.96 8.04
C TYR A 418 18.75 16.72 7.72
N ASN A 419 18.94 17.83 8.42
CA ASN A 419 20.19 18.57 8.42
C ASN A 419 21.34 17.57 8.44
N ASP A 420 22.32 17.76 7.56
CA ASP A 420 23.53 16.94 7.41
C ASP A 420 24.06 16.49 8.78
N VAL A 421 23.70 15.30 9.19
CA VAL A 421 24.35 14.63 10.31
C VAL A 421 25.41 13.72 9.70
N PRO A 422 26.69 13.92 9.97
CA PRO A 422 27.76 13.09 9.44
C PRO A 422 27.49 11.63 9.80
N THR A 423 27.48 10.76 8.80
CA THR A 423 27.38 9.31 8.97
C THR A 423 28.60 8.78 9.73
N ALA A 424 28.60 8.88 11.03
CA ALA A 424 29.49 8.14 11.93
C ALA A 424 28.62 7.08 12.65
N GLN A 425 28.46 5.94 11.99
CA GLN A 425 27.88 4.74 12.62
C GLN A 425 28.82 4.30 13.76
N LYS A 426 28.48 4.64 14.98
CA LYS A 426 29.06 3.94 16.14
C LYS A 426 28.14 2.76 16.47
N PRO A 427 28.65 1.52 16.53
CA PRO A 427 27.91 0.42 17.11
C PRO A 427 27.60 0.76 18.58
N LEU A 428 26.43 0.34 19.04
CA LEU A 428 26.02 0.43 20.45
C LEU A 428 27.16 -0.15 21.31
N GLN A 429 28.00 0.71 21.86
CA GLN A 429 28.95 0.31 22.88
C GLN A 429 28.18 0.16 24.20
N GLU A 430 28.40 -0.94 24.90
CA GLU A 430 27.95 -1.09 26.28
C GLU A 430 28.38 0.13 27.10
N PRO A 431 27.55 0.64 28.02
CA PRO A 431 27.83 1.86 28.75
C PRO A 431 29.15 1.69 29.51
N LYS A 432 30.17 2.47 29.14
CA LYS A 432 31.39 2.59 29.92
C LYS A 432 31.02 3.22 31.24
N ASN A 433 31.27 2.50 32.31
CA ASN A 433 31.15 2.96 33.71
C ASN A 433 31.77 4.37 33.87
N LYS A 434 30.95 5.37 34.18
CA LYS A 434 31.44 6.64 34.74
C LYS A 434 32.06 6.38 36.13
N PRO A 435 33.11 7.11 36.53
CA PRO A 435 33.80 6.87 37.77
C PRO A 435 32.86 7.03 38.99
N LYS A 436 32.89 6.04 39.85
CA LYS A 436 32.20 6.03 41.13
C LYS A 436 32.53 7.29 41.92
N ARG A 437 31.53 8.12 42.22
CA ARG A 437 31.58 8.97 43.41
C ARG A 437 31.49 8.06 44.63
N GLU A 438 32.48 8.13 45.46
CA GLU A 438 32.46 7.49 46.79
C GLU A 438 31.25 8.00 47.59
N ASN A 439 30.34 7.09 47.94
CA ASN A 439 29.36 7.32 48.97
C ASN A 439 29.22 6.06 49.80
N THR A 440 29.54 6.26 51.04
CA THR A 440 29.31 5.55 52.30
C THR A 440 28.40 4.32 52.24
N LYS A 441 28.95 3.22 52.79
CA LYS A 441 28.30 1.94 53.06
C LYS A 441 26.98 2.11 53.81
N ILE A 442 25.88 1.69 53.19
CA ILE A 442 24.67 1.25 53.90
C ILE A 442 24.30 -0.13 53.33
N ASN A 443 24.23 -1.10 54.25
CA ASN A 443 23.89 -2.50 53.97
C ASN A 443 22.48 -2.66 53.35
N ASN A 444 22.39 -3.02 52.08
CA ASN A 444 21.11 -3.24 51.40
C ASN A 444 20.89 -4.68 50.94
N THR A 445 21.41 -5.67 51.62
CA THR A 445 21.16 -7.09 51.31
C THR A 445 19.77 -7.58 51.77
N LYS A 446 19.04 -6.77 52.57
CA LYS A 446 17.67 -7.12 53.04
C LYS A 446 16.53 -6.57 52.17
N ILE A 447 16.76 -5.58 51.30
CA ILE A 447 15.69 -4.94 50.51
C ILE A 447 15.46 -5.68 49.19
N LEU A 448 16.47 -6.27 48.59
CA LEU A 448 16.33 -7.02 47.32
C LEU A 448 15.57 -8.35 47.45
N ASN A 449 15.60 -9.00 48.61
CA ASN A 449 14.86 -10.24 48.84
C ASN A 449 13.35 -10.02 49.12
N ASN A 450 12.96 -8.84 49.61
CA ASN A 450 11.54 -8.55 49.88
C ASN A 450 10.77 -8.13 48.59
N VAL A 451 11.44 -7.56 47.62
CA VAL A 451 10.79 -7.17 46.34
C VAL A 451 10.61 -8.40 45.41
N ALA A 452 11.56 -9.32 45.42
CA ALA A 452 11.44 -10.57 44.64
C ALA A 452 10.30 -11.47 45.13
N ASN A 453 10.12 -11.56 46.48
CA ASN A 453 9.04 -12.36 47.06
C ASN A 453 7.65 -11.71 46.95
N SER A 454 7.54 -10.39 46.85
CA SER A 454 6.27 -9.70 46.62
C SER A 454 5.75 -9.89 45.19
N ILE A 455 6.65 -9.93 44.22
CA ILE A 455 6.27 -10.14 42.79
C ILE A 455 5.87 -11.60 42.55
N PHE A 456 6.52 -12.56 43.24
CA PHE A 456 6.20 -13.98 43.05
C PHE A 456 4.84 -14.38 43.63
N ASN A 457 4.41 -13.74 44.72
CA ASN A 457 3.13 -14.02 45.38
C ASN A 457 1.91 -13.31 44.76
N THR A 458 2.12 -12.37 43.84
CA THR A 458 1.01 -11.67 43.11
C THR A 458 0.67 -12.32 41.77
N ILE A 459 1.52 -13.22 41.26
CA ILE A 459 1.32 -13.88 39.96
C ILE A 459 0.72 -15.29 40.08
N PHE A 460 0.71 -15.89 41.29
CA PHE A 460 0.20 -17.25 41.53
C PHE A 460 -0.87 -17.33 42.63
N ARG A 461 -1.77 -16.36 42.68
CA ARG A 461 -3.08 -16.48 43.33
C ARG A 461 -4.19 -16.00 42.41
#